data_f88a77094885e4717cb82264a5a59ac2
#
_entry.id   f88a77094885e4717cb82264a5a59ac2
#
_cell.length_a   1.000
_cell.length_b   1.000
_cell.length_c   1.000
_cell.angle_alpha   90.00
_cell.angle_beta   90.00
_cell.angle_gamma   90.00
#
_symmetry.space_group_name_H-M   'P 1'
#
loop_
_entity.id
_entity.type
_entity.pdbx_description
1 polymer ?
#
loop_
_entity_poly.entity_id
_entity_poly.type
_entity_poly.pdbx_seq_one_letter_code
_entity_poly.pdbx_strand_id
1 'polypeptide(L)'
;MVDAMRRTPEVSLKQVFLSAVGRLPGLDGRDQRGEVVAEALGCLQEGFGVHYATWAATDDAILAGDYAYALAVETIARLDEPRFVGVASRMIRDGAGEISRGGVVSVSLWTPHLAQLLGIISGEEKNRSEERIRAAIEEVKSASG
;
A
#
# COMPACT_ATOMS: atom_id res chain seq x y z
N MET A 1 17.47 16.14 -8.77
CA MET A 1 18.22 15.64 -7.73
C MET A 1 17.45 15.61 -6.46
N VAL A 2 17.46 16.67 -5.75
CA VAL A 2 16.66 16.82 -4.56
C VAL A 2 15.20 16.51 -4.84
N ASP A 3 14.74 16.83 -6.03
CA ASP A 3 13.35 16.60 -6.43
C ASP A 3 12.98 15.14 -6.50
N ALA A 4 13.92 14.29 -6.83
CA ALA A 4 13.64 12.84 -6.86
C ALA A 4 13.26 12.32 -5.49
N MET A 5 13.87 12.86 -4.45
CA MET A 5 13.55 12.45 -3.08
C MET A 5 12.18 12.92 -2.63
N ARG A 6 11.71 14.01 -3.20
CA ARG A 6 10.39 14.58 -2.87
C ARG A 6 9.25 13.85 -3.54
N ARG A 7 9.58 12.94 -4.46
CA ARG A 7 8.57 12.19 -5.19
C ARG A 7 8.18 10.89 -4.52
N THR A 8 8.84 10.54 -3.41
CA THR A 8 8.39 9.43 -2.60
C THR A 8 6.97 9.74 -2.12
N PRO A 9 6.11 8.74 -2.06
CA PRO A 9 4.73 8.99 -1.63
C PRO A 9 4.76 9.67 -0.28
N GLU A 10 4.16 10.84 -0.22
CA GLU A 10 4.11 11.63 1.00
C GLU A 10 3.16 11.01 2.01
N VAL A 11 2.30 10.11 1.55
CA VAL A 11 1.24 9.54 2.34
C VAL A 11 1.59 8.10 2.64
N SER A 12 1.54 7.74 3.91
CA SER A 12 1.80 6.38 4.34
C SER A 12 0.61 5.49 4.00
N LEU A 13 0.84 4.47 3.16
CA LEU A 13 -0.19 3.50 2.82
C LEU A 13 -0.71 2.77 4.05
N LYS A 14 0.20 2.48 4.98
CA LYS A 14 -0.16 1.85 6.25
C LYS A 14 -1.14 2.71 7.03
N GLN A 15 -0.84 4.00 7.17
CA GLN A 15 -1.70 4.91 7.94
C GLN A 15 -3.04 5.13 7.26
N VAL A 16 -3.05 5.26 5.93
CA VAL A 16 -4.29 5.40 5.16
C VAL A 16 -5.18 4.19 5.41
N PHE A 17 -4.62 2.99 5.31
CA PHE A 17 -5.40 1.78 5.47
C PHE A 17 -5.94 1.63 6.89
N LEU A 18 -5.11 1.91 7.90
CA LEU A 18 -5.56 1.87 9.30
C LEU A 18 -6.68 2.88 9.56
N SER A 19 -6.57 4.07 9.00
CA SER A 19 -7.62 5.08 9.11
C SER A 19 -8.93 4.58 8.50
N ALA A 20 -8.86 4.00 7.31
CA ALA A 20 -10.04 3.49 6.63
C ALA A 20 -10.70 2.35 7.40
N VAL A 21 -9.90 1.42 7.91
CA VAL A 21 -10.41 0.29 8.71
C VAL A 21 -11.09 0.79 9.98
N GLY A 22 -10.48 1.79 10.63
CA GLY A 22 -11.03 2.35 11.87
C GLY A 22 -12.38 2.99 11.70
N ARG A 23 -12.78 3.31 10.47
CA ARG A 23 -14.05 3.92 10.15
C ARG A 23 -15.12 2.94 9.72
N LEU A 24 -14.77 1.66 9.58
CA LEU A 24 -15.75 0.66 9.15
C LEU A 24 -16.76 0.38 10.25
N PRO A 25 -18.05 0.43 9.91
CA PRO A 25 -19.08 0.11 10.90
C PRO A 25 -19.09 -1.38 11.21
N GLY A 26 -19.36 -1.73 12.44
CA GLY A 26 -19.53 -3.12 12.83
C GLY A 26 -18.26 -3.94 13.03
N LEU A 27 -17.09 -3.37 12.75
CA LEU A 27 -15.85 -4.06 13.07
C LEU A 27 -15.49 -3.76 14.52
N ASP A 28 -15.31 -4.83 15.30
CA ASP A 28 -14.82 -4.65 16.65
C ASP A 28 -13.29 -4.70 16.63
N GLY A 29 -12.67 -4.36 17.74
CA GLY A 29 -11.21 -4.31 17.85
C GLY A 29 -10.53 -5.67 17.80
N ARG A 30 -11.27 -6.74 17.53
CA ARG A 30 -10.70 -8.09 17.45
C ARG A 30 -10.38 -8.52 16.02
N ASP A 31 -10.86 -7.76 15.03
CA ASP A 31 -10.54 -8.08 13.65
C ASP A 31 -9.16 -7.54 13.33
N GLN A 32 -8.18 -8.44 13.32
CA GLN A 32 -6.79 -8.08 13.10
C GLN A 32 -6.39 -8.05 11.64
N ARG A 33 -7.31 -8.38 10.73
CA ARG A 33 -6.97 -8.41 9.31
C ARG A 33 -6.50 -7.05 8.82
N GLY A 34 -7.16 -5.98 9.27
CA GLY A 34 -6.77 -4.63 8.91
C GLY A 34 -5.35 -4.28 9.29
N GLU A 35 -4.93 -4.69 10.49
CA GLU A 35 -3.58 -4.44 10.97
C GLU A 35 -2.54 -5.22 10.17
N VAL A 36 -2.83 -6.47 9.85
CA VAL A 36 -1.91 -7.30 9.07
C VAL A 36 -1.75 -6.74 7.66
N VAL A 37 -2.86 -6.37 7.02
CA VAL A 37 -2.81 -5.75 5.70
C VAL A 37 -2.02 -4.44 5.75
N ALA A 38 -2.26 -3.61 6.76
CA ALA A 38 -1.55 -2.34 6.91
C ALA A 38 -0.05 -2.56 7.05
N GLU A 39 0.36 -3.56 7.81
CA GLU A 39 1.78 -3.91 7.95
C GLU A 39 2.39 -4.31 6.62
N ALA A 40 1.69 -5.14 5.86
CA ALA A 40 2.14 -5.54 4.53
C ALA A 40 2.26 -4.34 3.59
N LEU A 41 1.32 -3.40 3.66
CA LEU A 41 1.37 -2.18 2.86
C LEU A 41 2.59 -1.34 3.21
N GLY A 42 2.96 -1.28 4.48
CA GLY A 42 4.18 -0.60 4.90
C GLY A 42 5.43 -1.20 4.25
N CYS A 43 5.49 -2.54 4.17
CA CYS A 43 6.59 -3.23 3.52
C CYS A 43 6.62 -2.95 2.02
N LEU A 44 5.46 -2.95 1.36
CA LEU A 44 5.38 -2.62 -0.05
C LEU A 44 5.88 -1.21 -0.33
N GLN A 45 5.43 -0.26 0.46
CA GLN A 45 5.82 1.14 0.29
C GLN A 45 7.32 1.32 0.47
N GLU A 46 7.89 0.63 1.45
CA GLU A 46 9.33 0.65 1.66
C GLU A 46 10.08 0.11 0.44
N GLY A 47 9.61 -1.01 -0.11
CA GLY A 47 10.21 -1.59 -1.31
C GLY A 47 10.16 -0.67 -2.50
N PHE A 48 9.04 -0.01 -2.74
CA PHE A 48 8.91 0.96 -3.82
C PHE A 48 9.81 2.16 -3.60
N GLY A 49 9.94 2.63 -2.35
CA GLY A 49 10.80 3.74 -2.01
C GLY A 49 12.27 3.44 -2.31
N VAL A 50 12.73 2.24 -1.97
CA VAL A 50 14.10 1.81 -2.25
C VAL A 50 14.35 1.75 -3.76
N HIS A 51 13.45 1.10 -4.50
CA HIS A 51 13.59 0.98 -5.96
C HIS A 51 13.53 2.33 -6.66
N TYR A 52 12.67 3.22 -6.18
CA TYR A 52 12.53 4.54 -6.76
C TYR A 52 13.74 5.43 -6.49
N ALA A 53 14.29 5.34 -5.29
CA ALA A 53 15.42 6.18 -4.88
C ALA A 53 16.72 5.78 -5.56
N THR A 54 16.83 4.54 -6.01
CA THR A 54 18.04 4.02 -6.60
C THR A 54 17.86 3.65 -8.05
N TRP A 55 17.60 4.62 -8.87
CA TRP A 55 17.52 4.39 -10.29
C TRP A 55 18.88 4.11 -10.94
N ALA A 56 19.95 4.34 -10.23
CA ALA A 56 21.27 3.76 -10.58
C ALA A 56 21.41 2.50 -9.74
N ALA A 57 20.48 1.57 -9.91
CA ALA A 57 20.28 0.49 -8.99
C ALA A 57 21.51 -0.39 -8.82
N THR A 58 22.06 -0.39 -7.62
CA THR A 58 23.06 -1.37 -7.23
C THR A 58 22.35 -2.70 -6.98
N ASP A 59 23.08 -3.80 -7.07
CA ASP A 59 22.52 -5.11 -6.75
C ASP A 59 21.95 -5.15 -5.35
N ASP A 60 22.62 -4.50 -4.41
CA ASP A 60 22.16 -4.44 -3.01
C ASP A 60 20.80 -3.75 -2.87
N ALA A 61 20.60 -2.66 -3.60
CA ALA A 61 19.34 -1.93 -3.57
C ALA A 61 18.20 -2.75 -4.18
N ILE A 62 18.47 -3.45 -5.27
CA ILE A 62 17.48 -4.31 -5.90
C ILE A 62 17.08 -5.43 -4.92
N LEU A 63 18.06 -6.06 -4.29
CA LEU A 63 17.81 -7.13 -3.33
C LEU A 63 17.02 -6.62 -2.12
N ALA A 64 17.32 -5.43 -1.63
CA ALA A 64 16.60 -4.85 -0.51
C ALA A 64 15.13 -4.60 -0.84
N GLY A 65 14.86 -4.08 -2.04
CA GLY A 65 13.49 -3.87 -2.49
C GLY A 65 12.75 -5.18 -2.69
N ASP A 66 13.40 -6.17 -3.29
CA ASP A 66 12.80 -7.50 -3.50
C ASP A 66 12.51 -8.18 -2.17
N TYR A 67 13.39 -8.00 -1.20
CA TYR A 67 13.16 -8.54 0.14
C TYR A 67 11.92 -7.90 0.78
N ALA A 68 11.77 -6.59 0.64
CA ALA A 68 10.60 -5.88 1.19
C ALA A 68 9.30 -6.38 0.54
N TYR A 69 9.30 -6.62 -0.77
CA TYR A 69 8.12 -7.17 -1.46
C TYR A 69 7.82 -8.59 -0.98
N ALA A 70 8.84 -9.42 -0.85
CA ALA A 70 8.66 -10.78 -0.37
C ALA A 70 8.10 -10.79 1.04
N LEU A 71 8.59 -9.91 1.89
CA LEU A 71 8.10 -9.79 3.27
C LEU A 71 6.64 -9.33 3.30
N ALA A 72 6.27 -8.41 2.41
CA ALA A 72 4.89 -7.96 2.31
C ALA A 72 3.95 -9.10 1.94
N VAL A 73 4.33 -9.90 0.93
CA VAL A 73 3.52 -11.03 0.49
C VAL A 73 3.44 -12.09 1.59
N GLU A 74 4.55 -12.37 2.25
CA GLU A 74 4.57 -13.32 3.37
C GLU A 74 3.66 -12.86 4.50
N THR A 75 3.71 -11.58 4.83
CA THR A 75 2.88 -11.01 5.90
C THR A 75 1.39 -11.17 5.58
N ILE A 76 1.01 -10.79 4.38
CA ILE A 76 -0.40 -10.81 3.99
C ILE A 76 -0.91 -12.25 3.80
N ALA A 77 -0.02 -13.16 3.44
CA ALA A 77 -0.37 -14.57 3.27
C ALA A 77 -0.77 -15.23 4.59
N ARG A 78 -0.39 -14.66 5.72
CA ARG A 78 -0.78 -15.16 7.04
C ARG A 78 -2.28 -15.13 7.26
N LEU A 79 -2.99 -14.31 6.49
CA LEU A 79 -4.45 -14.19 6.61
C LEU A 79 -5.21 -15.34 5.97
N ASP A 80 -4.50 -16.20 5.23
CA ASP A 80 -5.09 -17.38 4.60
C ASP A 80 -6.30 -17.05 3.72
N GLU A 81 -6.22 -15.91 3.03
CA GLU A 81 -7.24 -15.47 2.09
C GLU A 81 -6.54 -15.08 0.79
N PRO A 82 -6.61 -15.92 -0.25
CA PRO A 82 -5.87 -15.69 -1.50
C PRO A 82 -6.13 -14.34 -2.17
N ARG A 83 -7.30 -13.76 -1.96
CA ARG A 83 -7.64 -12.46 -2.57
C ARG A 83 -6.69 -11.35 -2.12
N PHE A 84 -6.27 -11.40 -0.85
CA PHE A 84 -5.30 -10.40 -0.36
C PHE A 84 -3.96 -10.52 -1.08
N VAL A 85 -3.47 -11.74 -1.23
CA VAL A 85 -2.21 -11.98 -1.94
C VAL A 85 -2.31 -11.54 -3.39
N GLY A 86 -3.45 -11.79 -4.01
CA GLY A 86 -3.69 -11.37 -5.40
C GLY A 86 -3.58 -9.86 -5.57
N VAL A 87 -4.17 -9.10 -4.65
CA VAL A 87 -4.09 -7.63 -4.70
C VAL A 87 -2.65 -7.17 -4.48
N ALA A 88 -1.97 -7.71 -3.47
CA ALA A 88 -0.57 -7.34 -3.21
C ALA A 88 0.32 -7.61 -4.41
N SER A 89 0.12 -8.73 -5.08
CA SER A 89 0.89 -9.08 -6.29
C SER A 89 0.65 -8.08 -7.42
N ARG A 90 -0.60 -7.65 -7.60
CA ARG A 90 -0.91 -6.64 -8.61
C ARG A 90 -0.31 -5.28 -8.25
N MET A 91 -0.27 -4.93 -6.98
CA MET A 91 0.38 -3.70 -6.53
C MET A 91 1.88 -3.71 -6.88
N ILE A 92 2.54 -4.83 -6.60
CA ILE A 92 3.97 -4.95 -6.92
C ILE A 92 4.18 -4.79 -8.43
N ARG A 93 3.37 -5.47 -9.23
CA ARG A 93 3.47 -5.41 -10.68
C ARG A 93 3.26 -3.99 -11.21
N ASP A 94 2.21 -3.33 -10.73
CA ASP A 94 1.88 -1.99 -11.20
C ASP A 94 2.90 -0.96 -10.75
N GLY A 95 3.38 -1.06 -9.51
CA GLY A 95 4.42 -0.17 -9.01
C GLY A 95 5.73 -0.35 -9.74
N ALA A 96 6.14 -1.59 -9.95
CA ALA A 96 7.37 -1.88 -10.70
C ALA A 96 7.26 -1.40 -12.15
N GLY A 97 6.10 -1.57 -12.76
CA GLY A 97 5.85 -1.08 -14.11
C GLY A 97 5.96 0.44 -14.20
N GLU A 98 5.42 1.14 -13.23
CA GLU A 98 5.48 2.59 -13.18
C GLU A 98 6.93 3.09 -13.04
N ILE A 99 7.69 2.49 -12.12
CA ILE A 99 9.10 2.81 -11.92
C ILE A 99 9.91 2.53 -13.20
N SER A 100 9.64 1.42 -13.84
CA SER A 100 10.31 1.00 -15.07
C SER A 100 10.09 1.98 -16.21
N ARG A 101 8.93 2.64 -16.27
CA ARG A 101 8.62 3.65 -17.27
C ARG A 101 9.12 5.05 -16.89
N GLY A 102 9.81 5.18 -15.77
CA GLY A 102 10.27 6.47 -15.27
C GLY A 102 9.17 7.30 -14.63
N GLY A 103 8.03 6.68 -14.35
CA GLY A 103 6.92 7.36 -13.70
C GLY A 103 7.06 7.42 -12.19
N VAL A 104 6.14 8.14 -11.57
CA VAL A 104 6.09 8.29 -10.12
C VAL A 104 5.01 7.38 -9.56
N VAL A 105 5.35 6.62 -8.54
CA VAL A 105 4.39 5.83 -7.81
C VAL A 105 3.63 6.77 -6.88
N SER A 106 2.41 7.08 -7.23
CA SER A 106 1.59 8.04 -6.48
C SER A 106 0.47 7.34 -5.73
N VAL A 107 -0.11 8.04 -4.79
CA VAL A 107 -1.24 7.53 -4.02
C VAL A 107 -2.44 7.20 -4.92
N SER A 108 -2.61 7.93 -6.01
CA SER A 108 -3.71 7.64 -6.93
C SER A 108 -3.56 6.31 -7.64
N LEU A 109 -2.33 5.85 -7.84
CA LEU A 109 -2.10 4.51 -8.40
C LEU A 109 -2.62 3.44 -7.44
N TRP A 110 -2.52 3.67 -6.14
CA TRP A 110 -2.86 2.69 -5.13
C TRP A 110 -4.31 2.70 -4.71
N THR A 111 -5.04 3.78 -4.93
CA THR A 111 -6.42 3.91 -4.46
C THR A 111 -7.30 2.71 -4.85
N PRO A 112 -7.32 2.24 -6.10
CA PRO A 112 -8.15 1.09 -6.43
C PRO A 112 -7.73 -0.18 -5.70
N HIS A 113 -6.44 -0.38 -5.51
CA HIS A 113 -5.93 -1.56 -4.81
C HIS A 113 -6.28 -1.52 -3.33
N LEU A 114 -6.11 -0.38 -2.70
CA LEU A 114 -6.47 -0.21 -1.29
C LEU A 114 -7.97 -0.44 -1.09
N ALA A 115 -8.77 0.03 -2.03
CA ALA A 115 -10.22 -0.18 -1.98
C ALA A 115 -10.56 -1.67 -2.10
N GLN A 116 -9.86 -2.41 -2.94
CA GLN A 116 -10.06 -3.86 -3.06
C GLN A 116 -9.74 -4.58 -1.75
N LEU A 117 -8.61 -4.22 -1.13
CA LEU A 117 -8.24 -4.80 0.16
C LEU A 117 -9.29 -4.49 1.22
N LEU A 118 -9.74 -3.25 1.27
CA LEU A 118 -10.76 -2.84 2.23
C LEU A 118 -12.08 -3.58 1.99
N GLY A 119 -12.45 -3.75 0.73
CA GLY A 119 -13.68 -4.46 0.36
C GLY A 119 -13.68 -5.92 0.78
N ILE A 120 -12.52 -6.58 0.74
CA ILE A 120 -12.40 -7.97 1.20
C ILE A 120 -12.72 -8.04 2.70
N ILE A 121 -12.27 -7.05 3.46
CA ILE A 121 -12.50 -7.02 4.91
C ILE A 121 -13.94 -6.65 5.22
N SER A 122 -14.46 -5.61 4.58
CA SER A 122 -15.75 -5.02 4.91
C SER A 122 -16.94 -5.72 4.27
N GLY A 123 -16.73 -6.34 3.11
CA GLY A 123 -17.82 -6.84 2.30
C GLY A 123 -18.56 -5.76 1.53
N GLU A 124 -18.15 -4.51 1.63
CA GLU A 124 -18.80 -3.41 0.94
C GLU A 124 -18.44 -3.39 -0.55
N GLU A 125 -19.30 -2.76 -1.34
CA GLU A 125 -19.05 -2.64 -2.77
C GLU A 125 -17.88 -1.71 -3.07
N LYS A 126 -17.39 -1.80 -4.30
CA LYS A 126 -16.21 -1.08 -4.75
C LYS A 126 -16.30 0.42 -4.54
N ASN A 127 -17.41 1.03 -4.95
CA ASN A 127 -17.55 2.49 -4.86
C ASN A 127 -17.48 2.98 -3.42
N ARG A 128 -18.11 2.23 -2.51
CA ARG A 128 -18.08 2.58 -1.10
C ARG A 128 -16.68 2.47 -0.53
N SER A 129 -15.99 1.40 -0.88
CA SER A 129 -14.61 1.20 -0.44
C SER A 129 -13.69 2.30 -0.96
N GLU A 130 -13.87 2.72 -2.20
CA GLU A 130 -13.07 3.81 -2.77
C GLU A 130 -13.32 5.13 -2.04
N GLU A 131 -14.58 5.42 -1.71
CA GLU A 131 -14.92 6.62 -0.94
C GLU A 131 -14.20 6.62 0.42
N ARG A 132 -14.20 5.48 1.08
CA ARG A 132 -13.54 5.36 2.39
C ARG A 132 -12.04 5.56 2.29
N ILE A 133 -11.42 5.04 1.24
CA ILE A 133 -9.98 5.22 1.03
C ILE A 133 -9.67 6.68 0.74
N ARG A 134 -10.46 7.35 -0.11
CA ARG A 134 -10.23 8.76 -0.40
C ARG A 134 -10.36 9.63 0.84
N ALA A 135 -11.36 9.35 1.67
CA ALA A 135 -11.53 10.06 2.94
C ALA A 135 -10.34 9.83 3.87
N ALA A 136 -9.84 8.60 3.92
CA ALA A 136 -8.69 8.27 4.74
C ALA A 136 -7.43 8.98 4.26
N ILE A 137 -7.25 9.08 2.95
CA ILE A 137 -6.11 9.80 2.38
C ILE A 137 -6.13 11.26 2.82
N GLU A 138 -7.29 11.91 2.74
CA GLU A 138 -7.43 13.31 3.15
C GLU A 138 -7.16 13.48 4.64
N GLU A 139 -7.64 12.56 5.46
CA GLU A 139 -7.39 12.62 6.90
C GLU A 139 -5.91 12.50 7.23
N VAL A 140 -5.21 11.55 6.60
CA VAL A 140 -3.79 11.33 6.84
C VAL A 140 -2.97 12.53 6.35
N LYS A 141 -3.32 13.09 5.21
CA LYS A 141 -2.66 14.30 4.70
C LYS A 141 -2.82 15.48 5.66
N SER A 142 -4.01 15.67 6.18
CA SER A 142 -4.28 16.77 7.11
C SER A 142 -3.50 16.61 8.41
N ALA A 143 -3.37 15.39 8.90
CA ALA A 143 -2.62 15.12 10.12
C ALA A 143 -1.12 15.34 9.93
N SER A 144 -0.61 15.15 8.71
CA SER A 144 0.80 15.33 8.40
C SER A 144 1.17 16.77 8.08
N GLY A 145 0.18 17.55 7.76
CA GLY A 145 0.37 18.91 7.33
C GLY A 145 0.57 19.84 8.48
#